data_7de10d203eb0ff55f305fcb4abec052c
#
_entry.id   7de10d203eb0ff55f305fcb4abec052c
#
_cell.length_a   1.000
_cell.length_b   1.000
_cell.length_c   1.000
_cell.angle_alpha   90.00
_cell.angle_beta   90.00
_cell.angle_gamma   90.00
#
_symmetry.space_group_name_H-M   'P 1'
#
loop_
_entity.id
_entity.type
_entity.pdbx_description
1 polymer ?
#
loop_
_entity_poly.entity_id
_entity_poly.type
_entity_poly.pdbx_seq_one_letter_code
_entity_poly.pdbx_strand_id
1 'polypeptide(L)'
;NATDKNRILIVDDEPGNIKILSNVLADDYALSVAISGAQALEIAKVQLPDIVLLDMVMPEMDGIQVCQALKADETTKDIPVIFVTSMSDTANEERGLDAGAVDYISKPISPPIVKARVKIHIQNYLSKRFLENLLSDQDATLDDAKKEAESLLVFV
;
A
#
# COMPACT_ATOMS: atom_id res chain seq x y z
N ASN A 1 -11.42 -13.85 -12.30
CA ASN A 1 -12.03 -12.60 -12.72
C ASN A 1 -11.09 -11.43 -12.46
N ALA A 2 -10.92 -10.56 -13.44
CA ALA A 2 -10.03 -9.40 -13.32
C ALA A 2 -10.43 -8.46 -12.17
N THR A 3 -11.70 -8.41 -11.80
CA THR A 3 -12.21 -7.59 -10.69
C THR A 3 -11.79 -8.10 -9.32
N ASP A 4 -11.35 -9.37 -9.23
CA ASP A 4 -10.98 -9.99 -7.96
C ASP A 4 -9.48 -9.87 -7.67
N LYS A 5 -8.69 -9.35 -8.61
CA LYS A 5 -7.26 -9.18 -8.42
C LYS A 5 -6.96 -7.99 -7.51
N ASN A 6 -5.97 -8.16 -6.65
CA ASN A 6 -5.44 -7.05 -5.89
C ASN A 6 -4.75 -6.04 -6.81
N ARG A 7 -4.77 -4.78 -6.43
CA ARG A 7 -4.25 -3.69 -7.26
C ARG A 7 -2.90 -3.21 -6.75
N ILE A 8 -1.96 -3.08 -7.68
CA ILE A 8 -0.63 -2.51 -7.44
C ILE A 8 -0.52 -1.18 -8.18
N LEU A 9 -0.04 -0.15 -7.51
CA LEU A 9 0.37 1.10 -8.15
C LEU A 9 1.88 1.09 -8.32
N ILE A 10 2.36 1.16 -9.55
CA ILE A 10 3.78 1.24 -9.90
C ILE A 10 4.12 2.70 -10.21
N VAL A 11 5.09 3.25 -9.49
CA VAL A 11 5.50 4.66 -9.62
C VAL A 11 6.98 4.72 -9.99
N ASP A 12 7.26 5.14 -11.21
CA ASP A 12 8.62 5.29 -11.73
C ASP A 12 8.56 6.23 -12.94
N ASP A 13 9.50 7.12 -13.09
CA ASP A 13 9.54 8.03 -14.24
C ASP A 13 10.16 7.43 -15.48
N GLU A 14 10.78 6.25 -15.38
CA GLU A 14 11.39 5.55 -16.50
C GLU A 14 10.49 4.45 -17.06
N PRO A 15 10.03 4.55 -18.32
CA PRO A 15 9.12 3.56 -18.92
C PRO A 15 9.68 2.14 -18.93
N GLY A 16 11.00 1.98 -19.09
CA GLY A 16 11.65 0.66 -19.07
C GLY A 16 11.50 -0.06 -17.74
N ASN A 17 11.62 0.65 -16.63
CA ASN A 17 11.44 0.08 -15.29
C ASN A 17 9.99 -0.33 -15.05
N ILE A 18 9.04 0.50 -15.49
CA ILE A 18 7.61 0.20 -15.42
C ILE A 18 7.30 -1.08 -16.19
N LYS A 19 7.86 -1.22 -17.40
CA LYS A 19 7.64 -2.40 -18.23
C LYS A 19 8.15 -3.67 -17.55
N ILE A 20 9.34 -3.62 -16.95
CA ILE A 20 9.92 -4.77 -16.26
C ILE A 20 9.02 -5.22 -15.12
N LEU A 21 8.61 -4.30 -14.25
CA LEU A 21 7.74 -4.62 -13.12
C LEU A 21 6.36 -5.09 -13.59
N SER A 22 5.81 -4.44 -14.61
CA SER A 22 4.51 -4.84 -15.17
C SER A 22 4.54 -6.27 -15.72
N ASN A 23 5.60 -6.65 -16.42
CA ASN A 23 5.74 -8.01 -16.94
C ASN A 23 5.82 -9.04 -15.83
N VAL A 24 6.45 -8.71 -14.71
CA VAL A 24 6.58 -9.60 -13.54
C VAL A 24 5.24 -9.80 -12.82
N LEU A 25 4.38 -8.76 -12.77
CA LEU A 25 3.24 -8.71 -11.87
C LEU A 25 1.87 -8.77 -12.56
N ALA A 26 1.81 -8.57 -13.87
CA ALA A 26 0.53 -8.41 -14.58
C ALA A 26 -0.37 -9.64 -14.55
N ASP A 27 0.19 -10.85 -14.47
CA ASP A 27 -0.61 -12.08 -14.47
C ASP A 27 -1.44 -12.23 -13.19
N ASP A 28 -0.92 -11.73 -12.07
CA ASP A 28 -1.52 -11.96 -10.75
C ASP A 28 -2.23 -10.72 -10.18
N TYR A 29 -1.97 -9.53 -10.71
CA TYR A 29 -2.44 -8.28 -10.14
C TYR A 29 -3.02 -7.34 -11.19
N ALA A 30 -3.98 -6.50 -10.76
CA ALA A 30 -4.42 -5.35 -11.54
C ALA A 30 -3.40 -4.22 -11.34
N LEU A 31 -2.88 -3.65 -12.42
CA LEU A 31 -1.81 -2.67 -12.35
C LEU A 31 -2.30 -1.27 -12.72
N SER A 32 -1.85 -0.29 -11.96
CA SER A 32 -1.92 1.13 -12.30
C SER A 32 -0.50 1.68 -12.32
N VAL A 33 -0.26 2.69 -13.11
CA VAL A 33 1.07 3.25 -13.34
C VAL A 33 1.02 4.75 -13.18
N ALA A 34 2.00 5.30 -12.48
CA ALA A 34 2.23 6.74 -12.38
C ALA A 34 3.69 7.03 -12.77
N ILE A 35 3.89 8.10 -13.52
CA ILE A 35 5.23 8.50 -13.99
C ILE A 35 5.77 9.72 -13.23
N SER A 36 5.03 10.20 -12.24
CA SER A 36 5.45 11.32 -11.39
C SER A 36 4.85 11.18 -10.01
N GLY A 37 5.42 11.88 -9.04
CA GLY A 37 4.91 11.90 -7.67
C GLY A 37 3.50 12.46 -7.59
N ALA A 38 3.23 13.55 -8.28
CA ALA A 38 1.90 14.16 -8.29
C ALA A 38 0.83 13.22 -8.85
N GLN A 39 1.14 12.54 -9.96
CA GLN A 39 0.24 11.55 -10.54
C GLN A 39 0.01 10.37 -9.60
N ALA A 40 1.07 9.92 -8.92
CA ALA A 40 0.96 8.83 -7.96
C ALA A 40 -0.02 9.15 -6.83
N LEU A 41 0.04 10.36 -6.28
CA LEU A 41 -0.85 10.78 -5.21
C LEU A 41 -2.31 10.85 -5.67
N GLU A 42 -2.57 11.36 -6.87
CA GLU A 42 -3.91 11.39 -7.45
C GLU A 42 -4.49 9.99 -7.63
N ILE A 43 -3.71 9.10 -8.25
CA ILE A 43 -4.16 7.73 -8.50
C ILE A 43 -4.39 6.98 -7.19
N ALA A 44 -3.49 7.13 -6.21
CA ALA A 44 -3.62 6.45 -4.93
C ALA A 44 -4.90 6.85 -4.20
N LYS A 45 -5.26 8.12 -4.22
CA LYS A 45 -6.48 8.62 -3.55
C LYS A 45 -7.76 8.09 -4.21
N VAL A 46 -7.76 7.97 -5.53
CA VAL A 46 -8.93 7.53 -6.30
C VAL A 46 -9.09 6.01 -6.27
N GLN A 47 -8.00 5.28 -6.50
CA GLN A 47 -8.04 3.83 -6.68
C GLN A 47 -7.80 3.04 -5.40
N LEU A 48 -7.17 3.64 -4.39
CA LEU A 48 -6.83 2.98 -3.12
C LEU A 48 -6.17 1.62 -3.35
N PRO A 49 -4.98 1.58 -3.97
CA PRO A 49 -4.32 0.31 -4.27
C PRO A 49 -3.97 -0.46 -3.00
N ASP A 50 -3.73 -1.75 -3.14
CA ASP A 50 -3.35 -2.62 -2.03
C ASP A 50 -1.86 -2.53 -1.69
N ILE A 51 -1.06 -2.00 -2.60
CA ILE A 51 0.37 -1.75 -2.41
C ILE A 51 0.87 -0.73 -3.43
N VAL A 52 1.90 0.03 -3.07
CA VAL A 52 2.58 0.97 -3.95
C VAL A 52 4.04 0.55 -4.08
N LEU A 53 4.50 0.37 -5.31
CA LEU A 53 5.91 0.17 -5.65
C LEU A 53 6.45 1.49 -6.16
N LEU A 54 7.44 2.07 -5.50
CA LEU A 54 7.78 3.47 -5.61
C LEU A 54 9.28 3.66 -5.80
N ASP A 55 9.70 4.30 -6.90
CA ASP A 55 11.09 4.69 -7.04
C ASP A 55 11.40 5.87 -6.12
N MET A 56 12.60 5.87 -5.57
CA MET A 56 13.06 6.93 -4.68
C MET A 56 13.48 8.18 -5.44
N VAL A 57 14.01 8.03 -6.65
CA VAL A 57 14.56 9.14 -7.43
C VAL A 57 13.65 9.46 -8.60
N MET A 58 12.99 10.61 -8.53
CA MET A 58 12.13 11.13 -9.59
C MET A 58 12.26 12.64 -9.64
N PRO A 59 12.06 13.29 -10.81
CA PRO A 59 12.05 14.73 -10.92
C PRO A 59 10.94 15.39 -10.09
N GLU A 60 11.17 16.60 -9.63
CA GLU A 60 10.23 17.46 -8.91
C GLU A 60 9.85 16.93 -7.53
N MET A 61 9.10 15.83 -7.46
CA MET A 61 8.71 15.19 -6.19
C MET A 61 9.35 13.81 -6.14
N ASP A 62 10.28 13.60 -5.22
CA ASP A 62 10.95 12.31 -5.08
C ASP A 62 10.09 11.28 -4.33
N GLY A 63 10.56 10.03 -4.30
CA GLY A 63 9.80 8.95 -3.68
C GLY A 63 9.63 9.12 -2.17
N ILE A 64 10.59 9.71 -1.47
CA ILE A 64 10.45 9.99 -0.04
C ILE A 64 9.27 10.93 0.20
N GLN A 65 9.17 12.00 -0.58
CA GLN A 65 8.08 12.96 -0.49
C GLN A 65 6.73 12.32 -0.80
N VAL A 66 6.67 11.45 -1.81
CA VAL A 66 5.44 10.71 -2.14
C VAL A 66 5.02 9.82 -0.97
N CYS A 67 5.96 9.05 -0.41
CA CYS A 67 5.70 8.17 0.72
C CYS A 67 5.19 8.97 1.93
N GLN A 68 5.84 10.07 2.27
CA GLN A 68 5.42 10.93 3.37
C GLN A 68 4.00 11.48 3.15
N ALA A 69 3.69 11.90 1.93
CA ALA A 69 2.35 12.41 1.61
C ALA A 69 1.28 11.32 1.72
N LEU A 70 1.57 10.11 1.26
CA LEU A 70 0.66 8.96 1.41
C LEU A 70 0.40 8.66 2.89
N LYS A 71 1.43 8.71 3.72
CA LYS A 71 1.32 8.40 5.15
C LYS A 71 0.64 9.52 5.95
N ALA A 72 0.62 10.74 5.42
CA ALA A 72 -0.05 11.87 6.06
C ALA A 72 -1.55 11.95 5.75
N ASP A 73 -2.04 11.21 4.76
CA ASP A 73 -3.45 11.21 4.33
C ASP A 73 -4.19 10.04 4.96
N GLU A 74 -5.30 10.30 5.63
CA GLU A 74 -6.11 9.29 6.33
C GLU A 74 -6.59 8.17 5.40
N THR A 75 -6.84 8.47 4.12
CA THR A 75 -7.34 7.48 3.17
C THR A 75 -6.27 6.55 2.62
N THR A 76 -5.00 6.96 2.64
CA THR A 76 -3.89 6.22 2.04
C THR A 76 -2.81 5.77 3.03
N LYS A 77 -2.86 6.24 4.27
CA LYS A 77 -1.78 6.03 5.25
C LYS A 77 -1.46 4.57 5.53
N ASP A 78 -2.43 3.69 5.44
CA ASP A 78 -2.25 2.27 5.76
C ASP A 78 -1.81 1.43 4.55
N ILE A 79 -1.83 2.00 3.34
CA ILE A 79 -1.39 1.30 2.14
C ILE A 79 0.11 1.05 2.23
N PRO A 80 0.57 -0.21 2.12
CA PRO A 80 2.00 -0.49 2.19
C PRO A 80 2.75 0.10 1.00
N VAL A 81 3.94 0.64 1.27
CA VAL A 81 4.83 1.21 0.25
C VAL A 81 6.14 0.42 0.28
N ILE A 82 6.55 -0.07 -0.88
CA ILE A 82 7.87 -0.68 -1.08
C ILE A 82 8.67 0.22 -2.03
N PHE A 83 9.85 0.65 -1.60
CA PHE A 83 10.76 1.32 -2.51
C PHE A 83 11.42 0.31 -3.44
N VAL A 84 11.43 0.59 -4.74
CA VAL A 84 12.10 -0.23 -5.77
C VAL A 84 13.03 0.71 -6.53
N THR A 85 14.31 0.72 -6.17
CA THR A 85 15.22 1.76 -6.61
C THR A 85 16.67 1.26 -6.70
N SER A 86 17.47 1.98 -7.50
CA SER A 86 18.92 1.76 -7.57
C SER A 86 19.68 2.42 -6.41
N MET A 87 19.02 3.28 -5.60
CA MET A 87 19.60 3.92 -4.43
C MET A 87 19.57 2.95 -3.24
N SER A 88 20.49 1.97 -3.23
CA SER A 88 20.44 0.82 -2.33
C SER A 88 21.47 0.84 -1.21
N ASP A 89 22.06 1.99 -0.87
CA ASP A 89 22.93 2.07 0.29
C ASP A 89 22.13 2.11 1.61
N THR A 90 22.81 1.82 2.72
CA THR A 90 22.19 1.75 4.04
C THR A 90 21.47 3.05 4.42
N ALA A 91 22.05 4.20 4.11
CA ALA A 91 21.47 5.50 4.45
C ALA A 91 20.14 5.74 3.70
N ASN A 92 20.06 5.34 2.42
CA ASN A 92 18.84 5.48 1.65
C ASN A 92 17.77 4.48 2.06
N GLU A 93 18.16 3.25 2.41
CA GLU A 93 17.21 2.27 2.99
C GLU A 93 16.60 2.80 4.29
N GLU A 94 17.43 3.34 5.17
CA GLU A 94 16.98 3.92 6.44
C GLU A 94 16.02 5.08 6.20
N ARG A 95 16.34 5.99 5.27
CA ARG A 95 15.46 7.11 4.92
C ARG A 95 14.10 6.63 4.41
N GLY A 96 14.10 5.59 3.56
CA GLY A 96 12.86 5.03 3.04
C GLY A 96 12.00 4.41 4.12
N LEU A 97 12.60 3.62 5.01
CA LEU A 97 11.87 3.01 6.11
C LEU A 97 11.37 4.05 7.11
N ASP A 98 12.18 5.07 7.40
CA ASP A 98 11.78 6.19 8.28
C ASP A 98 10.62 6.99 7.69
N ALA A 99 10.52 7.07 6.37
CA ALA A 99 9.39 7.73 5.70
C ALA A 99 8.08 6.92 5.80
N GLY A 100 8.15 5.68 6.27
CA GLY A 100 7.00 4.82 6.49
C GLY A 100 6.87 3.65 5.51
N ALA A 101 7.88 3.39 4.67
CA ALA A 101 7.87 2.22 3.80
C ALA A 101 7.98 0.93 4.62
N VAL A 102 7.35 -0.14 4.12
CA VAL A 102 7.40 -1.45 4.77
C VAL A 102 8.59 -2.29 4.30
N ASP A 103 9.16 -1.95 3.15
CA ASP A 103 10.27 -2.73 2.58
C ASP A 103 11.02 -1.91 1.52
N TYR A 104 12.11 -2.48 1.06
CA TYR A 104 13.04 -1.86 0.12
C TYR A 104 13.60 -2.93 -0.83
N ILE A 105 13.49 -2.71 -2.13
CA ILE A 105 13.98 -3.63 -3.15
C ILE A 105 14.99 -2.89 -4.03
N SER A 106 16.18 -3.46 -4.18
CA SER A 106 17.24 -2.88 -5.03
C SER A 106 17.06 -3.27 -6.50
N LYS A 107 17.34 -2.34 -7.39
CA LYS A 107 17.48 -2.62 -8.82
C LYS A 107 18.93 -3.06 -9.11
N PRO A 108 19.15 -3.98 -10.06
CA PRO A 108 18.16 -4.65 -10.90
C PRO A 108 17.32 -5.64 -10.10
N ILE A 109 16.03 -5.71 -10.42
CA ILE A 109 15.11 -6.54 -9.64
C ILE A 109 15.30 -8.03 -9.93
N SER A 110 15.03 -8.85 -8.92
CA SER A 110 14.88 -10.29 -9.06
C SER A 110 13.37 -10.60 -9.08
N PRO A 111 12.82 -11.12 -10.17
CA PRO A 111 11.38 -11.40 -10.24
C PRO A 111 10.84 -12.25 -9.09
N PRO A 112 11.51 -13.36 -8.67
CA PRO A 112 11.02 -14.12 -7.53
C PRO A 112 10.97 -13.33 -6.22
N ILE A 113 11.95 -12.44 -5.98
CA ILE A 113 11.98 -11.61 -4.77
C ILE A 113 10.86 -10.57 -4.81
N VAL A 114 10.66 -9.91 -5.94
CA VAL A 114 9.57 -8.94 -6.09
C VAL A 114 8.23 -9.60 -5.83
N LYS A 115 7.98 -10.74 -6.47
CA LYS A 115 6.73 -11.49 -6.28
C LYS A 115 6.50 -11.89 -4.83
N ALA A 116 7.54 -12.40 -4.16
CA ALA A 116 7.44 -12.84 -2.77
C ALA A 116 7.14 -11.69 -1.82
N ARG A 117 7.85 -10.57 -1.96
CA ARG A 117 7.67 -9.42 -1.07
C ARG A 117 6.34 -8.73 -1.29
N VAL A 118 5.92 -8.56 -2.53
CA VAL A 118 4.61 -8.00 -2.86
C VAL A 118 3.50 -8.85 -2.24
N LYS A 119 3.57 -10.17 -2.41
CA LYS A 119 2.59 -11.09 -1.85
C LYS A 119 2.50 -10.99 -0.33
N ILE A 120 3.65 -11.03 0.35
CA ILE A 120 3.69 -10.96 1.82
C ILE A 120 3.10 -9.65 2.33
N HIS A 121 3.46 -8.52 1.74
CA HIS A 121 3.00 -7.23 2.23
C HIS A 121 1.53 -6.97 1.92
N ILE A 122 1.02 -7.44 0.77
CA ILE A 122 -0.41 -7.38 0.48
C ILE A 122 -1.19 -8.25 1.48
N GLN A 123 -0.73 -9.48 1.74
CA GLN A 123 -1.39 -10.36 2.70
C GLN A 123 -1.43 -9.75 4.10
N ASN A 124 -0.33 -9.16 4.55
CA ASN A 124 -0.27 -8.50 5.85
C ASN A 124 -1.23 -7.31 5.92
N TYR A 125 -1.29 -6.51 4.88
CA TYR A 125 -2.18 -5.36 4.80
C TYR A 125 -3.66 -5.79 4.85
N LEU A 126 -4.02 -6.77 4.03
CA LEU A 126 -5.41 -7.26 3.97
C LEU A 126 -5.83 -7.95 5.27
N SER A 127 -4.93 -8.71 5.90
CA SER A 127 -5.18 -9.34 7.19
C SER A 127 -5.41 -8.30 8.29
N LYS A 128 -4.60 -7.26 8.32
CA LYS A 128 -4.75 -6.17 9.28
C LYS A 128 -6.10 -5.47 9.10
N ARG A 129 -6.47 -5.13 7.87
CA ARG A 129 -7.76 -4.50 7.57
C ARG A 129 -8.93 -5.40 7.97
N PHE A 130 -8.83 -6.68 7.68
CA PHE A 130 -9.87 -7.66 8.04
C PHE A 130 -10.06 -7.70 9.56
N LEU A 131 -8.97 -7.77 10.33
CA LEU A 131 -9.02 -7.78 11.79
C LEU A 131 -9.58 -6.48 12.36
N GLU A 132 -9.19 -5.34 11.82
CA GLU A 132 -9.72 -4.03 12.25
C GLU A 132 -11.22 -3.93 12.00
N ASN A 133 -11.70 -4.38 10.84
CA ASN A 133 -13.12 -4.39 10.51
C ASN A 133 -13.89 -5.36 11.43
N LEU A 134 -13.32 -6.53 11.71
CA LEU A 134 -13.94 -7.51 12.59
C LEU A 134 -14.07 -6.97 14.03
N LEU A 135 -13.05 -6.31 14.55
CA LEU A 135 -13.07 -5.69 15.87
C LEU A 135 -14.10 -4.55 15.94
N SER A 136 -14.18 -3.72 14.92
CA SER A 136 -15.21 -2.66 14.84
C SER A 136 -16.61 -3.22 14.87
N ASP A 137 -16.87 -4.29 14.12
CA ASP A 137 -18.17 -4.95 14.09
C ASP A 137 -18.53 -5.58 15.43
N GLN A 138 -17.55 -6.19 16.12
CA GLN A 138 -17.74 -6.74 17.46
C GLN A 138 -18.05 -5.66 18.48
N ASP A 139 -17.34 -4.54 18.44
CA ASP A 139 -17.58 -3.41 19.33
C ASP A 139 -18.98 -2.83 19.11
N ALA A 140 -19.40 -2.66 17.87
CA ALA A 140 -20.73 -2.19 17.53
C ALA A 140 -21.81 -3.17 18.04
N THR A 141 -21.60 -4.46 17.88
CA THR A 141 -22.53 -5.49 18.35
C THR A 141 -22.65 -5.50 19.87
N LEU A 142 -21.53 -5.34 20.59
CA LEU A 142 -21.54 -5.25 22.06
C LEU A 142 -22.27 -4.01 22.56
N ASP A 143 -22.09 -2.86 21.92
CA ASP A 143 -22.79 -1.63 22.26
C ASP A 143 -24.30 -1.78 22.05
N ASP A 144 -24.73 -2.40 20.96
CA ASP A 144 -26.13 -2.67 20.69
C ASP A 144 -26.73 -3.62 21.73
N ALA A 145 -26.02 -4.67 22.11
CA ALA A 145 -26.44 -5.60 23.15
C ALA A 145 -26.59 -4.91 24.50
N LYS A 146 -25.67 -4.02 24.85
CA LYS A 146 -25.76 -3.23 26.09
C LYS A 146 -26.99 -2.34 26.10
N LYS A 147 -27.28 -1.66 24.98
CA LYS A 147 -28.46 -0.80 24.87
C LYS A 147 -29.74 -1.59 25.03
N GLU A 148 -29.84 -2.77 24.44
CA GLU A 148 -30.99 -3.65 24.61
C GLU A 148 -31.15 -4.09 26.06
N ALA A 149 -30.08 -4.48 26.72
CA ALA A 149 -30.11 -4.89 28.12
C ALA A 149 -30.58 -3.73 29.02
N GLU A 150 -30.09 -2.53 28.77
CA GLU A 150 -30.51 -1.33 29.50
C GLU A 150 -32.00 -1.02 29.28
N SER A 151 -32.48 -1.17 28.07
CA SER A 151 -33.90 -0.98 27.75
C SER A 151 -34.79 -1.98 28.48
N LEU A 152 -34.38 -3.23 28.60
CA LEU A 152 -35.11 -4.26 29.32
C LEU A 152 -35.16 -4.00 30.83
N LEU A 153 -34.10 -3.45 31.40
CA LEU A 153 -34.05 -3.11 32.82
C LEU A 153 -35.02 -1.99 33.21
N VAL A 154 -35.36 -1.13 32.27
CA VAL A 154 -36.30 -0.04 32.50
C VAL A 154 -37.74 -0.55 32.77
N PHE A 155 -38.07 -1.72 32.25
CA PHE A 155 -39.42 -2.32 32.38
C PHE A 155 -39.57 -3.26 33.57
N VAL A 156 -38.52 -3.47 34.30
CA VAL A 156 -38.53 -4.29 35.50
C VAL A 156 -38.65 -3.40 36.72
#